data_71223683dbcd3eb6f740913968759c0c
#
_entry.id   71223683dbcd3eb6f740913968759c0c
#
_cell.length_a   1.000
_cell.length_b   1.000
_cell.length_c   1.000
_cell.angle_alpha   90.00
_cell.angle_beta   90.00
_cell.angle_gamma   90.00
#
_symmetry.space_group_name_H-M   'P 1'
#
loop_
_entity.id
_entity.type
_entity.pdbx_description
1 polymer ?
#
loop_
_entity_poly.entity_id
_entity_poly.type
_entity_poly.pdbx_seq_one_letter_code
_entity_poly.pdbx_strand_id
1 'polypeptide(L)'
;MTETPAASAQTCPHCGALLETDAKFCEACGKAVGAETAAAPAATGEPSPLDDASPISAVTARPGTAAPEAAAGSRAPCLQCGGAVDDDGYCTQCGTKAPDPRDHFEEQPAPWVGGVCDRGIRHHRNEDAMAMAVDGPRVVLVVCDGVSNTVDSHIGSMNAAHAVLDVLRPPLPRGLGVPESRDAAITRLFTDAAAAGQRAIAATVPEDVPNPPSCTLVAAVLDDDVVHFCGIGDSRIYLLPDAGDGQMLTVDDSMAQLLILGGTPRAEAEASKQAHSITKWLGKDSAEIVPRVGQVRVTGPGWLLACSDGLWNYASEPTALMEQITAAGSDDPL
;
A
#
# COMPACT_ATOMS: atom_id res chain seq x y z
N MET A 1 4.71 -38.91 -41.43
CA MET A 1 4.05 -38.48 -40.18
C MET A 1 5.08 -38.68 -39.08
N THR A 2 5.76 -37.63 -38.69
CA THR A 2 6.78 -37.64 -37.64
C THR A 2 6.11 -37.05 -36.41
N GLU A 3 5.89 -37.88 -35.40
CA GLU A 3 5.39 -37.47 -34.10
C GLU A 3 6.48 -36.67 -33.36
N THR A 4 6.10 -35.46 -32.96
CA THR A 4 6.90 -34.62 -32.07
C THR A 4 6.72 -35.12 -30.63
N PRO A 5 7.77 -35.39 -29.84
CA PRO A 5 7.60 -35.84 -28.46
C PRO A 5 7.01 -34.70 -27.59
N ALA A 6 6.03 -35.04 -26.78
CA ALA A 6 5.41 -34.16 -25.79
C ALA A 6 6.47 -33.71 -24.76
N ALA A 7 6.60 -32.40 -24.58
CA ALA A 7 7.45 -31.84 -23.53
C ALA A 7 6.94 -32.30 -22.15
N SER A 8 7.80 -32.93 -21.37
CA SER A 8 7.50 -33.34 -19.98
C SER A 8 7.34 -32.09 -19.11
N ALA A 9 6.15 -31.92 -18.55
CA ALA A 9 5.90 -30.86 -17.58
C ALA A 9 6.80 -31.07 -16.35
N GLN A 10 7.62 -30.08 -16.02
CA GLN A 10 8.45 -30.08 -14.82
C GLN A 10 7.65 -29.55 -13.62
N THR A 11 7.85 -30.16 -12.46
CA THR A 11 7.24 -29.68 -11.21
C THR A 11 8.29 -29.12 -10.26
N CYS A 12 7.94 -28.09 -9.51
CA CYS A 12 8.81 -27.48 -8.53
C CYS A 12 9.17 -28.46 -7.41
N PRO A 13 10.47 -28.69 -7.13
CA PRO A 13 10.90 -29.62 -6.08
C PRO A 13 10.57 -29.14 -4.66
N HIS A 14 10.19 -27.87 -4.51
CA HIS A 14 9.90 -27.28 -3.20
C HIS A 14 8.41 -27.22 -2.84
N CYS A 15 7.52 -27.08 -3.85
CA CYS A 15 6.07 -26.93 -3.58
C CYS A 15 5.17 -27.77 -4.50
N GLY A 16 5.75 -28.52 -5.48
CA GLY A 16 4.99 -29.37 -6.38
C GLY A 16 4.21 -28.65 -7.51
N ALA A 17 4.26 -27.32 -7.58
CA ALA A 17 3.60 -26.56 -8.64
C ALA A 17 4.23 -26.85 -10.01
N LEU A 18 3.41 -26.82 -11.07
CA LEU A 18 3.89 -26.96 -12.46
C LEU A 18 4.77 -25.78 -12.83
N LEU A 19 5.88 -26.05 -13.49
CA LEU A 19 6.84 -25.06 -13.95
C LEU A 19 6.71 -24.87 -15.47
N GLU A 20 6.89 -23.65 -15.93
CA GLU A 20 7.07 -23.38 -17.35
C GLU A 20 8.42 -23.93 -17.82
N THR A 21 8.50 -24.27 -19.11
CA THR A 21 9.74 -24.75 -19.73
C THR A 21 10.82 -23.67 -19.59
N ASP A 22 11.97 -24.00 -19.00
CA ASP A 22 13.08 -23.09 -18.72
C ASP A 22 12.89 -22.09 -17.55
N ALA A 23 11.91 -22.31 -16.67
CA ALA A 23 11.73 -21.49 -15.48
C ALA A 23 12.95 -21.55 -14.56
N LYS A 24 13.56 -20.40 -14.29
CA LYS A 24 14.68 -20.26 -13.31
C LYS A 24 14.19 -20.18 -11.87
N PHE A 25 12.95 -19.80 -11.68
CA PHE A 25 12.26 -19.66 -10.38
C PHE A 25 10.85 -20.24 -10.49
N CYS A 26 10.36 -20.78 -9.39
CA CYS A 26 8.98 -21.23 -9.28
C CYS A 26 8.07 -20.03 -8.99
N GLU A 27 7.11 -19.75 -9.86
CA GLU A 27 6.15 -18.66 -9.67
C GLU A 27 5.22 -18.87 -8.46
N ALA A 28 4.99 -20.11 -8.04
CA ALA A 28 4.12 -20.41 -6.91
C ALA A 28 4.81 -20.25 -5.54
N CYS A 29 6.13 -20.49 -5.43
CA CYS A 29 6.84 -20.41 -4.15
C CYS A 29 8.09 -19.52 -4.15
N GLY A 30 8.43 -18.87 -5.28
CA GLY A 30 9.54 -17.94 -5.43
C GLY A 30 10.94 -18.56 -5.37
N LYS A 31 11.07 -19.88 -5.18
CA LYS A 31 12.39 -20.54 -5.07
C LYS A 31 13.00 -20.84 -6.43
N ALA A 32 14.35 -20.71 -6.50
CA ALA A 32 15.10 -21.04 -7.70
C ALA A 32 14.97 -22.53 -8.05
N VAL A 33 14.79 -22.81 -9.35
CA VAL A 33 14.61 -24.15 -9.90
C VAL A 33 15.77 -24.38 -10.87
N GLY A 34 16.73 -25.20 -10.45
CA GLY A 34 17.86 -25.58 -11.29
C GLY A 34 19.08 -24.66 -11.18
N ALA A 35 19.86 -24.87 -10.12
CA ALA A 35 21.29 -24.63 -10.10
C ALA A 35 21.94 -25.61 -9.12
N GLU A 36 22.81 -26.47 -9.62
CA GLU A 36 23.74 -27.21 -8.81
C GLU A 36 24.60 -26.23 -8.00
N THR A 37 24.79 -26.55 -6.73
CA THR A 37 25.65 -25.81 -5.81
C THR A 37 27.08 -25.81 -6.28
N ALA A 38 27.53 -24.71 -6.84
CA ALA A 38 28.95 -24.41 -7.00
C ALA A 38 29.39 -23.46 -5.89
N ALA A 39 30.28 -23.94 -5.02
CA ALA A 39 30.89 -23.16 -3.95
C ALA A 39 31.74 -22.02 -4.58
N ALA A 40 31.52 -20.80 -4.09
CA ALA A 40 32.32 -19.64 -4.48
C ALA A 40 33.63 -19.61 -3.70
N PRO A 41 34.77 -19.26 -4.35
CA PRO A 41 36.07 -19.12 -3.68
C PRO A 41 36.13 -17.77 -2.93
N ALA A 42 36.77 -17.79 -1.78
CA ALA A 42 37.09 -16.61 -0.97
C ALA A 42 38.06 -15.69 -1.70
N ALA A 43 37.72 -14.42 -1.82
CA ALA A 43 38.64 -13.37 -2.27
C ALA A 43 39.17 -12.59 -1.06
N THR A 44 40.49 -12.76 -0.84
CA THR A 44 41.32 -11.90 0.01
C THR A 44 41.68 -10.64 -0.76
N GLY A 45 41.43 -9.47 -0.24
CA GLY A 45 41.88 -8.19 -0.75
C GLY A 45 41.99 -7.16 0.36
N GLU A 46 43.24 -6.78 0.69
CA GLU A 46 43.60 -5.77 1.68
C GLU A 46 43.14 -4.35 1.27
N PRO A 47 42.97 -3.43 2.23
CA PRO A 47 42.63 -2.04 1.95
C PRO A 47 43.88 -1.18 1.81
N SER A 48 43.85 -0.25 0.86
CA SER A 48 44.88 0.80 0.70
C SER A 48 44.29 2.16 1.08
N PRO A 49 45.06 3.03 1.77
CA PRO A 49 44.59 4.30 2.29
C PRO A 49 45.02 5.47 1.38
N LEU A 50 44.17 6.53 1.31
CA LEU A 50 44.56 7.92 0.95
C LEU A 50 43.52 8.83 1.59
N ASP A 51 43.92 9.53 2.61
CA ASP A 51 44.46 10.88 2.74
C ASP A 51 43.54 12.02 2.25
N ASP A 52 43.16 12.78 3.32
CA ASP A 52 43.38 14.22 3.55
C ASP A 52 42.49 15.23 2.79
N ALA A 53 41.84 16.05 3.56
CA ALA A 53 41.94 17.49 3.67
C ALA A 53 40.66 18.22 4.07
N SER A 54 40.65 18.65 5.29
CA SER A 54 40.44 20.02 5.81
C SER A 54 39.20 20.88 5.50
N PRO A 55 38.89 21.84 6.38
CA PRO A 55 37.51 22.10 6.84
C PRO A 55 36.94 23.40 6.26
N ILE A 56 35.64 23.49 6.15
CA ILE A 56 34.94 24.74 5.85
C ILE A 56 33.98 25.09 6.99
N SER A 57 34.15 26.34 7.40
CA SER A 57 33.64 27.14 8.47
C SER A 57 32.18 27.01 8.87
N ALA A 58 32.02 27.17 10.18
CA ALA A 58 30.76 27.30 10.90
C ALA A 58 29.88 28.47 10.44
N VAL A 59 28.59 28.18 10.24
CA VAL A 59 27.53 29.18 10.29
C VAL A 59 26.69 28.90 11.54
N THR A 60 26.64 29.86 12.41
CA THR A 60 25.89 29.87 13.67
C THR A 60 24.38 29.90 13.39
N ALA A 61 23.66 28.82 13.78
CA ALA A 61 22.21 28.79 13.85
C ALA A 61 21.71 29.12 15.24
N ARG A 62 20.67 29.94 15.33
CA ARG A 62 19.94 30.30 16.54
C ARG A 62 19.18 29.10 17.10
N PRO A 63 18.95 29.00 18.44
CA PRO A 63 18.26 27.88 19.02
C PRO A 63 16.74 27.96 18.75
N GLY A 64 16.23 27.04 17.92
CA GLY A 64 14.83 26.68 17.87
C GLY A 64 14.58 25.48 18.77
N THR A 65 13.48 25.50 19.48
CA THR A 65 12.98 24.49 20.42
C THR A 65 13.11 23.07 19.84
N ALA A 66 13.93 22.26 20.51
CA ALA A 66 14.11 20.86 20.18
C ALA A 66 12.79 20.08 20.35
N ALA A 67 12.38 19.41 19.30
CA ALA A 67 11.49 18.26 19.41
C ALA A 67 12.19 17.16 20.22
N PRO A 68 11.49 16.34 21.02
CA PRO A 68 12.14 15.30 21.78
C PRO A 68 12.83 14.32 20.82
N GLU A 69 14.14 14.18 20.97
CA GLU A 69 14.90 13.08 20.35
C GLU A 69 14.25 11.77 20.76
N ALA A 70 13.71 11.03 19.79
CA ALA A 70 13.33 9.65 19.99
C ALA A 70 14.59 8.90 20.44
N ALA A 71 14.59 8.40 21.66
CA ALA A 71 15.61 7.52 22.17
C ALA A 71 15.87 6.41 21.15
N ALA A 72 17.13 6.21 20.77
CA ALA A 72 17.55 5.11 19.93
C ALA A 72 17.13 3.79 20.61
N GLY A 73 15.95 3.30 20.24
CA GLY A 73 15.40 2.05 20.74
C GLY A 73 16.26 0.91 20.21
N SER A 74 16.77 0.05 21.08
CA SER A 74 17.43 -1.19 20.69
C SER A 74 16.47 -1.98 19.78
N ARG A 75 16.91 -2.29 18.55
CA ARG A 75 16.16 -3.11 17.63
C ARG A 75 15.85 -4.47 18.28
N ALA A 76 14.72 -5.05 17.91
CA ALA A 76 14.34 -6.37 18.39
C ALA A 76 15.43 -7.40 18.03
N PRO A 77 15.67 -8.43 18.88
CA PRO A 77 16.60 -9.49 18.56
C PRO A 77 16.26 -10.21 17.26
N CYS A 78 17.29 -10.71 16.57
CA CYS A 78 17.13 -11.46 15.34
C CYS A 78 16.15 -12.64 15.51
N LEU A 79 15.13 -12.68 14.67
CA LEU A 79 14.11 -13.72 14.71
C LEU A 79 14.66 -15.13 14.40
N GLN A 80 15.81 -15.21 13.69
CA GLN A 80 16.40 -16.49 13.30
C GLN A 80 17.30 -17.10 14.40
N CYS A 81 18.09 -16.28 15.12
CA CYS A 81 19.07 -16.80 16.07
C CYS A 81 19.08 -16.10 17.44
N GLY A 82 18.22 -15.10 17.64
CA GLY A 82 18.19 -14.30 18.89
C GLY A 82 19.34 -13.34 19.07
N GLY A 83 20.27 -13.22 18.11
CA GLY A 83 21.41 -12.34 18.16
C GLY A 83 21.05 -10.85 18.03
N ALA A 84 21.98 -9.98 18.42
CA ALA A 84 21.80 -8.52 18.29
C ALA A 84 21.72 -8.11 16.80
N VAL A 85 20.86 -7.14 16.52
CA VAL A 85 20.73 -6.49 15.20
C VAL A 85 21.45 -5.14 15.27
N ASP A 86 22.35 -4.89 14.33
CA ASP A 86 23.10 -3.66 14.22
C ASP A 86 22.30 -2.50 13.58
N ASP A 87 22.93 -1.35 13.45
CA ASP A 87 22.30 -0.15 12.88
C ASP A 87 22.00 -0.31 11.39
N ASP A 88 22.68 -1.21 10.69
CA ASP A 88 22.45 -1.51 9.28
C ASP A 88 21.26 -2.45 9.08
N GLY A 89 20.66 -2.94 10.18
CA GLY A 89 19.50 -3.83 10.16
C GLY A 89 19.84 -5.28 9.92
N TYR A 90 21.08 -5.71 10.15
CA TYR A 90 21.48 -7.12 10.02
C TYR A 90 21.89 -7.70 11.37
N CYS A 91 21.62 -8.98 11.53
CA CYS A 91 22.06 -9.71 12.71
C CYS A 91 23.58 -9.87 12.73
N THR A 92 24.23 -9.41 13.80
CA THR A 92 25.68 -9.50 13.98
C THR A 92 26.22 -10.92 14.11
N GLN A 93 25.34 -11.92 14.39
CA GLN A 93 25.72 -13.31 14.57
C GLN A 93 25.48 -14.17 13.33
N CYS A 94 24.34 -14.04 12.64
CA CYS A 94 23.97 -14.89 11.51
C CYS A 94 23.84 -14.14 10.18
N GLY A 95 24.01 -12.81 10.16
CA GLY A 95 23.90 -11.99 8.95
C GLY A 95 22.46 -11.86 8.39
N THR A 96 21.45 -12.39 9.06
CA THR A 96 20.06 -12.27 8.61
C THR A 96 19.59 -10.83 8.76
N LYS A 97 18.97 -10.29 7.72
CA LYS A 97 18.31 -8.98 7.76
C LYS A 97 17.15 -9.02 8.77
N ALA A 98 17.10 -8.06 9.67
CA ALA A 98 15.96 -7.90 10.56
C ALA A 98 14.73 -7.43 9.78
N PRO A 99 13.51 -7.77 10.19
CA PRO A 99 12.29 -7.19 9.65
C PRO A 99 12.32 -5.65 9.79
N ASP A 100 11.86 -4.97 8.76
CA ASP A 100 11.60 -3.55 8.85
C ASP A 100 10.33 -3.35 9.70
N PRO A 101 10.28 -2.41 10.64
CA PRO A 101 9.05 -2.08 11.38
C PRO A 101 7.86 -1.77 10.45
N ARG A 102 8.13 -1.32 9.23
CA ARG A 102 7.12 -1.10 8.21
C ARG A 102 6.67 -2.36 7.48
N ASP A 103 7.38 -3.47 7.59
CA ASP A 103 6.98 -4.72 6.94
C ASP A 103 5.64 -5.23 7.49
N HIS A 104 5.33 -4.92 8.76
CA HIS A 104 4.04 -5.19 9.39
C HIS A 104 3.81 -4.16 10.49
N PHE A 105 2.70 -3.45 10.44
CA PHE A 105 2.30 -2.53 11.50
C PHE A 105 0.78 -2.43 11.61
N GLU A 106 0.31 -2.11 12.80
CA GLU A 106 -1.09 -1.96 13.16
C GLU A 106 -1.31 -0.59 13.78
N GLU A 107 -2.45 0.01 13.48
CA GLU A 107 -2.89 1.26 14.10
C GLU A 107 -4.35 1.11 14.55
N GLN A 108 -4.65 1.52 15.79
CA GLN A 108 -5.99 1.48 16.35
C GLN A 108 -6.30 2.80 17.08
N PRO A 109 -6.68 3.86 16.35
CA PRO A 109 -6.94 5.17 16.95
C PRO A 109 -8.19 5.19 17.84
N ALA A 110 -9.08 4.20 17.71
CA ALA A 110 -10.22 3.98 18.58
C ALA A 110 -10.58 2.48 18.62
N PRO A 111 -11.29 1.98 19.67
CA PRO A 111 -11.62 0.56 19.77
C PRO A 111 -12.45 -0.01 18.60
N TRP A 112 -13.05 0.84 17.80
CA TRP A 112 -13.90 0.51 16.65
C TRP A 112 -13.32 0.98 15.30
N VAL A 113 -12.09 1.47 15.31
CA VAL A 113 -11.35 1.87 14.10
C VAL A 113 -9.95 1.33 14.20
N GLY A 114 -9.56 0.48 13.28
CA GLY A 114 -8.21 -0.08 13.20
C GLY A 114 -7.80 -0.34 11.78
N GLY A 115 -6.52 -0.62 11.59
CA GLY A 115 -5.96 -0.99 10.32
C GLY A 115 -4.66 -1.74 10.47
N VAL A 116 -4.43 -2.65 9.56
CA VAL A 116 -3.21 -3.46 9.42
C VAL A 116 -2.60 -3.16 8.06
N CYS A 117 -1.30 -2.96 8.06
CA CYS A 117 -0.53 -2.83 6.84
C CYS A 117 0.59 -3.86 6.85
N ASP A 118 0.60 -4.75 5.86
CA ASP A 118 1.53 -5.88 5.78
C ASP A 118 2.18 -5.93 4.41
N ARG A 119 3.49 -6.18 4.40
CA ARG A 119 4.29 -6.32 3.17
C ARG A 119 3.85 -7.49 2.30
N GLY A 120 3.15 -8.47 2.91
CA GLY A 120 2.89 -9.74 2.25
C GLY A 120 4.14 -10.60 2.10
N ILE A 121 4.00 -11.70 1.36
CA ILE A 121 5.04 -12.75 1.27
C ILE A 121 6.01 -12.51 0.11
N ARG A 122 5.58 -11.83 -0.94
CA ARG A 122 6.30 -11.73 -2.22
C ARG A 122 7.19 -10.50 -2.35
N HIS A 123 6.84 -9.41 -1.68
CA HIS A 123 7.53 -8.14 -1.81
C HIS A 123 8.74 -8.03 -0.87
N HIS A 124 9.76 -7.29 -1.30
CA HIS A 124 10.98 -7.07 -0.51
C HIS A 124 10.79 -5.99 0.58
N ARG A 125 9.78 -5.15 0.43
CA ARG A 125 9.39 -4.06 1.34
C ARG A 125 7.89 -3.84 1.25
N ASN A 126 7.32 -3.24 2.29
CA ASN A 126 5.93 -2.80 2.30
C ASN A 126 5.84 -1.45 1.57
N GLU A 127 5.11 -1.42 0.46
CA GLU A 127 4.92 -0.22 -0.38
C GLU A 127 3.57 0.45 -0.10
N ASP A 128 2.69 -0.23 0.65
CA ASP A 128 1.41 0.29 1.08
C ASP A 128 1.57 1.28 2.25
N ALA A 129 0.60 2.16 2.37
CA ALA A 129 0.46 3.07 3.48
C ALA A 129 -1.01 3.26 3.85
N MET A 130 -1.25 3.41 5.15
CA MET A 130 -2.54 3.83 5.68
C MET A 130 -2.34 5.03 6.59
N ALA A 131 -3.39 5.84 6.73
CA ALA A 131 -3.46 6.90 7.70
C ALA A 131 -4.90 7.06 8.18
N MET A 132 -5.10 7.23 9.48
CA MET A 132 -6.43 7.30 10.08
C MET A 132 -6.52 8.42 11.10
N ALA A 133 -7.72 8.97 11.27
CA ALA A 133 -8.03 9.89 12.37
C ALA A 133 -9.45 9.68 12.87
N VAL A 134 -9.63 9.82 14.17
CA VAL A 134 -10.93 9.76 14.86
C VAL A 134 -11.13 11.03 15.65
N ASP A 135 -12.30 11.67 15.50
CA ASP A 135 -12.71 12.83 16.26
C ASP A 135 -14.20 12.65 16.66
N GLY A 136 -14.39 12.09 17.86
CA GLY A 136 -15.71 11.65 18.31
C GLY A 136 -16.29 10.57 17.38
N PRO A 137 -17.46 10.79 16.79
CA PRO A 137 -18.07 9.84 15.84
C PRO A 137 -17.49 9.94 14.43
N ARG A 138 -16.71 10.99 14.14
CA ARG A 138 -16.15 11.22 12.82
C ARG A 138 -14.87 10.44 12.63
N VAL A 139 -14.75 9.80 11.48
CA VAL A 139 -13.56 8.99 11.09
C VAL A 139 -13.06 9.42 9.73
N VAL A 140 -11.76 9.46 9.60
CA VAL A 140 -11.07 9.56 8.29
C VAL A 140 -10.22 8.32 8.10
N LEU A 141 -10.39 7.65 6.98
CA LEU A 141 -9.58 6.52 6.53
C LEU A 141 -8.89 6.89 5.23
N VAL A 142 -7.61 6.58 5.12
CA VAL A 142 -6.81 6.77 3.89
C VAL A 142 -5.98 5.53 3.67
N VAL A 143 -6.00 5.00 2.44
CA VAL A 143 -5.11 3.92 1.99
C VAL A 143 -4.47 4.33 0.67
N CYS A 144 -3.16 4.12 0.57
CA CYS A 144 -2.35 4.35 -0.61
C CYS A 144 -1.50 3.11 -0.87
N ASP A 145 -1.64 2.49 -2.04
CA ASP A 145 -0.85 1.36 -2.50
C ASP A 145 0.27 1.88 -3.41
N GLY A 146 1.51 1.65 -3.02
CA GLY A 146 2.69 2.12 -3.74
C GLY A 146 3.02 1.25 -4.94
N VAL A 147 3.13 1.84 -6.12
CA VAL A 147 3.43 1.09 -7.36
C VAL A 147 4.84 0.51 -7.33
N SER A 148 4.95 -0.82 -7.27
CA SER A 148 6.19 -1.56 -7.01
C SER A 148 7.32 -1.33 -8.02
N ASN A 149 6.99 -0.91 -9.23
CA ASN A 149 7.98 -0.62 -10.27
C ASN A 149 8.63 0.76 -10.14
N THR A 150 8.19 1.59 -9.19
CA THR A 150 8.64 2.97 -9.05
C THR A 150 9.67 3.12 -7.95
N VAL A 151 10.52 4.15 -8.08
CA VAL A 151 11.56 4.45 -7.08
C VAL A 151 10.89 4.91 -5.80
N ASP A 152 11.30 4.36 -4.65
CA ASP A 152 10.86 4.80 -3.32
C ASP A 152 9.34 4.94 -3.15
N SER A 153 8.56 4.08 -3.82
CA SER A 153 7.08 4.03 -3.74
C SER A 153 6.57 4.01 -2.30
N HIS A 154 7.26 3.26 -1.40
CA HIS A 154 6.94 3.16 0.03
C HIS A 154 7.07 4.49 0.79
N ILE A 155 7.98 5.39 0.36
CA ILE A 155 8.09 6.75 0.91
C ILE A 155 7.00 7.62 0.32
N GLY A 156 6.77 7.48 -0.99
CA GLY A 156 5.75 8.21 -1.72
C GLY A 156 4.34 7.95 -1.17
N SER A 157 3.95 6.68 -1.03
CA SER A 157 2.62 6.27 -0.51
C SER A 157 2.38 6.78 0.90
N MET A 158 3.39 6.69 1.78
CA MET A 158 3.30 7.19 3.16
C MET A 158 3.07 8.70 3.20
N ASN A 159 3.89 9.46 2.48
CA ASN A 159 3.76 10.91 2.45
C ASN A 159 2.42 11.34 1.83
N ALA A 160 1.93 10.61 0.82
CA ALA A 160 0.63 10.84 0.25
C ALA A 160 -0.49 10.61 1.26
N ALA A 161 -0.49 9.46 1.94
CA ALA A 161 -1.53 9.11 2.91
C ALA A 161 -1.63 10.15 4.03
N HIS A 162 -0.51 10.57 4.60
CA HIS A 162 -0.49 11.62 5.64
C HIS A 162 -0.95 12.97 5.10
N ALA A 163 -0.50 13.40 3.92
CA ALA A 163 -0.91 14.68 3.35
C ALA A 163 -2.40 14.73 3.01
N VAL A 164 -2.97 13.61 2.56
CA VAL A 164 -4.41 13.46 2.33
C VAL A 164 -5.17 13.52 3.65
N LEU A 165 -4.72 12.80 4.68
CA LEU A 165 -5.30 12.81 6.01
C LEU A 165 -5.33 14.23 6.59
N ASP A 166 -4.24 14.98 6.49
CA ASP A 166 -4.14 16.35 7.03
C ASP A 166 -5.19 17.28 6.40
N VAL A 167 -5.50 17.12 5.12
CA VAL A 167 -6.54 17.90 4.42
C VAL A 167 -7.94 17.45 4.83
N LEU A 168 -8.16 16.14 5.01
CA LEU A 168 -9.48 15.59 5.33
C LEU A 168 -9.82 15.60 6.82
N ARG A 169 -8.83 15.73 7.71
CA ARG A 169 -9.00 15.71 9.16
C ARG A 169 -9.89 16.85 9.72
N PRO A 170 -9.82 18.10 9.23
CA PRO A 170 -10.74 19.15 9.67
C PRO A 170 -12.21 18.82 9.36
N PRO A 171 -13.18 19.43 10.08
CA PRO A 171 -14.60 19.23 9.81
C PRO A 171 -14.97 19.52 8.34
N LEU A 172 -15.92 18.74 7.82
CA LEU A 172 -16.38 18.91 6.44
C LEU A 172 -17.00 20.30 6.20
N PRO A 173 -16.80 20.87 4.99
CA PRO A 173 -17.38 22.17 4.66
C PRO A 173 -18.91 22.09 4.62
N ARG A 174 -19.56 23.13 5.13
CA ARG A 174 -21.02 23.22 5.17
C ARG A 174 -21.63 23.80 3.87
N GLY A 175 -20.81 24.31 2.97
CA GLY A 175 -21.25 24.99 1.77
C GLY A 175 -21.98 26.31 2.09
N LEU A 176 -22.82 26.77 1.16
CA LEU A 176 -23.62 27.99 1.28
C LEU A 176 -25.05 27.74 1.82
N GLY A 177 -25.27 26.61 2.50
CA GLY A 177 -26.55 26.28 3.11
C GLY A 177 -27.56 25.55 2.22
N VAL A 178 -27.18 25.21 0.97
CA VAL A 178 -27.96 24.36 0.06
C VAL A 178 -27.18 23.08 -0.22
N PRO A 179 -27.86 21.92 -0.42
CA PRO A 179 -27.20 20.62 -0.62
C PRO A 179 -26.16 20.63 -1.74
N GLU A 180 -26.48 21.20 -2.88
CA GLU A 180 -25.61 21.23 -4.06
C GLU A 180 -24.32 21.99 -3.79
N SER A 181 -24.38 23.07 -2.99
CA SER A 181 -23.19 23.82 -2.58
C SER A 181 -22.34 23.03 -1.59
N ARG A 182 -22.94 22.24 -0.69
CA ARG A 182 -22.24 21.36 0.21
C ARG A 182 -21.52 20.25 -0.58
N ASP A 183 -22.22 19.60 -1.49
CA ASP A 183 -21.66 18.53 -2.32
C ASP A 183 -20.49 19.03 -3.18
N ALA A 184 -20.63 20.21 -3.78
CA ALA A 184 -19.53 20.84 -4.54
C ALA A 184 -18.32 21.18 -3.64
N ALA A 185 -18.58 21.67 -2.41
CA ALA A 185 -17.51 22.00 -1.47
C ALA A 185 -16.79 20.73 -0.97
N ILE A 186 -17.51 19.63 -0.74
CA ILE A 186 -16.94 18.34 -0.35
C ILE A 186 -16.14 17.75 -1.53
N THR A 187 -16.68 17.76 -2.74
CA THR A 187 -15.97 17.31 -3.94
C THR A 187 -14.66 18.09 -4.12
N ARG A 188 -14.69 19.40 -3.89
CA ARG A 188 -13.51 20.25 -3.93
C ARG A 188 -12.49 19.85 -2.85
N LEU A 189 -12.95 19.56 -1.61
CA LEU A 189 -12.08 19.13 -0.51
C LEU A 189 -11.33 17.84 -0.86
N PHE A 190 -12.02 16.82 -1.40
CA PHE A 190 -11.36 15.57 -1.82
C PHE A 190 -10.41 15.78 -3.00
N THR A 191 -10.73 16.68 -3.93
CA THR A 191 -9.82 17.07 -5.01
C THR A 191 -8.57 17.76 -4.46
N ASP A 192 -8.72 18.67 -3.52
CA ASP A 192 -7.61 19.36 -2.87
C ASP A 192 -6.76 18.39 -2.02
N ALA A 193 -7.38 17.35 -1.40
CA ALA A 193 -6.68 16.28 -0.70
C ALA A 193 -5.84 15.42 -1.65
N ALA A 194 -6.40 14.98 -2.78
CA ALA A 194 -5.63 14.26 -3.80
C ALA A 194 -4.46 15.10 -4.33
N ALA A 195 -4.67 16.40 -4.57
CA ALA A 195 -3.61 17.32 -4.97
C ALA A 195 -2.54 17.50 -3.88
N ALA A 196 -2.90 17.42 -2.59
CA ALA A 196 -1.93 17.44 -1.49
C ALA A 196 -1.08 16.17 -1.48
N GLY A 197 -1.69 14.99 -1.63
CA GLY A 197 -1.00 13.71 -1.79
C GLY A 197 -0.02 13.75 -2.96
N GLN A 198 -0.46 14.22 -4.12
CA GLN A 198 0.37 14.40 -5.31
C GLN A 198 1.60 15.27 -5.04
N ARG A 199 1.43 16.41 -4.36
CA ARG A 199 2.55 17.29 -4.01
C ARG A 199 3.50 16.62 -3.02
N ALA A 200 2.96 15.87 -2.06
CA ALA A 200 3.77 15.15 -1.07
C ALA A 200 4.65 14.08 -1.74
N ILE A 201 4.12 13.31 -2.68
CA ILE A 201 4.90 12.36 -3.48
C ILE A 201 5.98 13.10 -4.29
N ALA A 202 5.60 14.17 -4.99
CA ALA A 202 6.52 14.93 -5.83
C ALA A 202 7.71 15.51 -5.05
N ALA A 203 7.51 15.80 -3.76
CA ALA A 203 8.55 16.35 -2.89
C ALA A 203 9.56 15.28 -2.38
N THR A 204 9.28 13.99 -2.57
CA THR A 204 10.17 12.92 -2.06
C THR A 204 11.39 12.67 -2.94
N VAL A 205 11.35 13.09 -4.20
CA VAL A 205 12.41 12.79 -5.17
C VAL A 205 12.78 14.03 -6.00
N PRO A 206 14.01 14.12 -6.52
CA PRO A 206 14.41 15.14 -7.49
C PRO A 206 13.52 15.17 -8.73
N GLU A 207 13.60 16.29 -9.49
CA GLU A 207 12.70 16.52 -10.62
C GLU A 207 12.89 15.52 -11.77
N ASP A 208 14.12 15.08 -11.99
CA ASP A 208 14.53 14.27 -13.15
C ASP A 208 14.66 12.78 -12.84
N VAL A 209 14.04 12.27 -11.76
CA VAL A 209 14.13 10.86 -11.41
C VAL A 209 13.36 10.03 -12.44
N PRO A 210 14.02 9.06 -13.12
CA PRO A 210 13.32 8.11 -13.97
C PRO A 210 12.38 7.25 -13.13
N ASN A 211 11.16 7.04 -13.62
CA ASN A 211 10.15 6.22 -12.94
C ASN A 211 9.86 6.70 -11.50
N PRO A 212 9.38 7.94 -11.32
CA PRO A 212 9.19 8.55 -10.01
C PRO A 212 8.17 7.77 -9.17
N PRO A 213 8.19 7.93 -7.83
CA PRO A 213 7.25 7.25 -6.96
C PRO A 213 5.82 7.59 -7.32
N SER A 214 4.98 6.58 -7.27
CA SER A 214 3.55 6.69 -7.52
C SER A 214 2.77 5.73 -6.62
N CYS A 215 1.50 6.04 -6.38
CA CYS A 215 0.61 5.20 -5.60
C CYS A 215 -0.85 5.39 -6.01
N THR A 216 -1.70 4.47 -5.60
CA THR A 216 -3.15 4.62 -5.60
C THR A 216 -3.59 5.56 -4.48
N LEU A 217 -4.86 5.88 -4.43
CA LEU A 217 -5.50 6.59 -3.33
C LEU A 217 -6.94 6.12 -3.17
N VAL A 218 -7.32 5.69 -1.98
CA VAL A 218 -8.70 5.74 -1.51
C VAL A 218 -8.77 6.48 -0.19
N ALA A 219 -9.80 7.30 -0.03
CA ALA A 219 -10.05 7.99 1.23
C ALA A 219 -11.54 8.05 1.52
N ALA A 220 -11.90 7.85 2.78
CA ALA A 220 -13.27 7.95 3.27
C ALA A 220 -13.34 8.85 4.50
N VAL A 221 -14.41 9.62 4.58
CA VAL A 221 -14.78 10.40 5.77
C VAL A 221 -16.18 10.00 6.17
N LEU A 222 -16.31 9.31 7.30
CA LEU A 222 -17.60 9.12 7.97
C LEU A 222 -17.87 10.37 8.81
N ASP A 223 -18.95 11.08 8.51
CA ASP A 223 -19.42 12.26 9.24
C ASP A 223 -20.91 12.07 9.53
N ASP A 224 -21.26 11.91 10.80
CA ASP A 224 -22.56 11.45 11.27
C ASP A 224 -22.94 10.08 10.66
N ASP A 225 -23.95 10.04 9.79
CA ASP A 225 -24.44 8.85 9.10
C ASP A 225 -24.13 8.83 7.61
N VAL A 226 -23.21 9.68 7.15
CA VAL A 226 -22.81 9.75 5.73
C VAL A 226 -21.33 9.46 5.58
N VAL A 227 -21.02 8.50 4.72
CA VAL A 227 -19.66 8.26 4.22
C VAL A 227 -19.47 9.06 2.94
N HIS A 228 -18.54 9.99 2.96
CA HIS A 228 -18.00 10.64 1.77
C HIS A 228 -16.70 9.96 1.41
N PHE A 229 -16.48 9.66 0.15
CA PHE A 229 -15.32 8.89 -0.28
C PHE A 229 -14.77 9.33 -1.62
N CYS A 230 -13.52 8.99 -1.89
CA CYS A 230 -12.92 9.15 -3.21
C CYS A 230 -11.98 7.99 -3.55
N GLY A 231 -11.65 7.86 -4.85
CA GLY A 231 -10.69 6.88 -5.34
C GLY A 231 -9.93 7.37 -6.57
N ILE A 232 -8.66 6.94 -6.65
CA ILE A 232 -7.74 6.99 -7.79
C ILE A 232 -6.96 5.68 -7.79
N GLY A 233 -6.94 4.96 -8.90
CA GLY A 233 -6.32 3.64 -8.98
C GLY A 233 -7.30 2.52 -8.70
N ASP A 234 -6.86 1.43 -8.12
CA ASP A 234 -7.61 0.20 -7.88
C ASP A 234 -7.69 -0.23 -6.41
N SER A 235 -7.21 0.57 -5.48
CA SER A 235 -7.59 0.43 -4.07
C SER A 235 -9.08 0.69 -3.91
N ARG A 236 -9.73 0.03 -2.96
CA ARG A 236 -11.20 -0.03 -2.87
C ARG A 236 -11.73 0.36 -1.50
N ILE A 237 -12.98 0.86 -1.50
CA ILE A 237 -13.78 1.09 -0.31
C ILE A 237 -15.06 0.29 -0.44
N TYR A 238 -15.41 -0.41 0.65
CA TYR A 238 -16.63 -1.19 0.76
C TYR A 238 -17.47 -0.72 1.94
N LEU A 239 -18.78 -0.74 1.76
CA LEU A 239 -19.76 -0.65 2.86
C LEU A 239 -20.41 -2.03 3.00
N LEU A 240 -20.23 -2.65 4.16
CA LEU A 240 -20.60 -4.02 4.45
C LEU A 240 -21.55 -4.02 5.67
N PRO A 241 -22.87 -3.83 5.47
CA PRO A 241 -23.84 -3.80 6.56
C PRO A 241 -24.03 -5.20 7.16
N ASP A 242 -24.29 -5.28 8.47
CA ASP A 242 -24.62 -6.56 9.14
C ASP A 242 -25.89 -7.22 8.58
N ALA A 243 -26.78 -6.42 8.01
CA ALA A 243 -28.00 -6.89 7.39
C ALA A 243 -28.22 -6.23 6.03
N GLY A 244 -28.41 -7.05 5.01
CA GLY A 244 -28.56 -6.62 3.62
C GLY A 244 -27.31 -6.88 2.79
N ASP A 245 -27.31 -6.34 1.56
CA ASP A 245 -26.22 -6.56 0.63
C ASP A 245 -25.09 -5.55 0.85
N GLY A 246 -23.87 -6.05 0.93
CA GLY A 246 -22.66 -5.23 0.89
C GLY A 246 -22.46 -4.61 -0.49
N GLN A 247 -21.74 -3.49 -0.55
CA GLN A 247 -21.43 -2.80 -1.79
C GLN A 247 -20.01 -2.29 -1.83
N MET A 248 -19.37 -2.41 -2.99
CA MET A 248 -18.14 -1.70 -3.32
C MET A 248 -18.52 -0.26 -3.71
N LEU A 249 -17.96 0.73 -3.01
CA LEU A 249 -18.29 2.14 -3.21
C LEU A 249 -17.45 2.79 -4.31
N THR A 250 -16.21 2.34 -4.47
CA THR A 250 -15.27 2.86 -5.47
C THR A 250 -15.41 2.15 -6.81
N VAL A 251 -14.89 2.78 -7.85
CA VAL A 251 -14.75 2.20 -9.19
C VAL A 251 -13.29 2.29 -9.56
N ASP A 252 -12.70 1.16 -9.87
CA ASP A 252 -11.28 1.06 -10.17
C ASP A 252 -10.89 1.87 -11.42
N ASP A 253 -9.70 2.43 -11.40
CA ASP A 253 -9.00 2.95 -12.56
C ASP A 253 -8.00 1.89 -13.04
N SER A 254 -8.49 0.77 -13.60
CA SER A 254 -7.69 -0.38 -14.02
C SER A 254 -8.10 -0.92 -15.39
N MET A 255 -7.22 -1.73 -15.98
CA MET A 255 -7.55 -2.44 -17.24
C MET A 255 -8.68 -3.43 -17.02
N ALA A 256 -8.77 -4.09 -15.86
CA ALA A 256 -9.93 -4.95 -15.55
C ALA A 256 -11.24 -4.17 -15.61
N GLN A 257 -11.28 -2.97 -15.05
CA GLN A 257 -12.49 -2.13 -15.09
C GLN A 257 -12.86 -1.71 -16.54
N LEU A 258 -11.88 -1.45 -17.39
CA LEU A 258 -12.14 -1.17 -18.80
C LEU A 258 -12.75 -2.37 -19.51
N LEU A 259 -12.28 -3.60 -19.21
CA LEU A 259 -12.86 -4.83 -19.73
C LEU A 259 -14.31 -5.02 -19.25
N ILE A 260 -14.58 -4.75 -17.96
CA ILE A 260 -15.93 -4.83 -17.38
C ILE A 260 -16.88 -3.84 -18.09
N LEU A 261 -16.43 -2.61 -18.31
CA LEU A 261 -17.20 -1.61 -19.07
C LEU A 261 -17.44 -2.04 -20.53
N GLY A 262 -16.52 -2.83 -21.10
CA GLY A 262 -16.66 -3.46 -22.41
C GLY A 262 -17.58 -4.69 -22.43
N GLY A 263 -18.13 -5.11 -21.29
CA GLY A 263 -19.07 -6.22 -21.15
C GLY A 263 -18.45 -7.55 -20.72
N THR A 264 -17.16 -7.58 -20.37
CA THR A 264 -16.51 -8.76 -19.80
C THR A 264 -17.01 -8.98 -18.37
N PRO A 265 -17.39 -10.21 -17.97
CA PRO A 265 -17.73 -10.52 -16.59
C PRO A 265 -16.60 -10.16 -15.62
N ARG A 266 -16.93 -9.62 -14.44
CA ARG A 266 -15.94 -9.16 -13.45
C ARG A 266 -14.88 -10.22 -13.14
N ALA A 267 -15.29 -11.43 -12.80
CA ALA A 267 -14.38 -12.53 -12.48
C ALA A 267 -13.39 -12.85 -13.61
N GLU A 268 -13.82 -12.75 -14.87
CA GLU A 268 -12.97 -12.96 -16.03
C GLU A 268 -12.01 -11.77 -16.26
N ALA A 269 -12.51 -10.55 -16.09
CA ALA A 269 -11.71 -9.34 -16.22
C ALA A 269 -10.59 -9.27 -15.16
N GLU A 270 -10.91 -9.56 -13.90
CA GLU A 270 -9.98 -9.59 -12.78
C GLU A 270 -8.96 -10.74 -12.86
N ALA A 271 -9.30 -11.85 -13.55
CA ALA A 271 -8.38 -12.95 -13.82
C ALA A 271 -7.46 -12.70 -15.03
N SER A 272 -7.63 -11.60 -15.76
CA SER A 272 -6.79 -11.29 -16.93
C SER A 272 -5.36 -10.93 -16.52
N LYS A 273 -4.39 -11.19 -17.39
CA LYS A 273 -2.96 -10.87 -17.13
C LYS A 273 -2.68 -9.36 -16.91
N GLN A 274 -3.57 -8.51 -17.38
CA GLN A 274 -3.45 -7.05 -17.27
C GLN A 274 -4.42 -6.45 -16.24
N ALA A 275 -5.11 -7.28 -15.47
CA ALA A 275 -6.14 -6.84 -14.54
C ALA A 275 -5.66 -5.72 -13.63
N HIS A 276 -4.47 -5.90 -13.04
CA HIS A 276 -3.84 -4.99 -12.08
C HIS A 276 -3.08 -3.82 -12.72
N SER A 277 -3.16 -3.64 -14.05
CA SER A 277 -2.58 -2.45 -14.68
C SER A 277 -3.48 -1.26 -14.42
N ILE A 278 -3.09 -0.40 -13.50
CA ILE A 278 -3.82 0.85 -13.19
C ILE A 278 -3.70 1.85 -14.33
N THR A 279 -4.73 2.64 -14.53
CA THR A 279 -4.81 3.68 -15.59
C THR A 279 -4.74 5.10 -15.04
N LYS A 280 -4.88 5.26 -13.72
CA LYS A 280 -4.69 6.51 -12.97
C LYS A 280 -3.97 6.23 -11.66
N TRP A 281 -3.14 7.16 -11.23
CA TRP A 281 -2.38 7.11 -9.98
C TRP A 281 -2.01 8.51 -9.50
N LEU A 282 -1.57 8.65 -8.26
CA LEU A 282 -0.83 9.81 -7.77
C LEU A 282 0.65 9.61 -8.08
N GLY A 283 1.29 10.58 -8.73
CA GLY A 283 2.70 10.52 -9.13
C GLY A 283 3.05 11.66 -10.08
N LYS A 284 4.32 12.05 -10.18
CA LYS A 284 4.77 13.15 -11.06
C LYS A 284 4.42 12.94 -12.54
N ASP A 285 4.37 11.69 -12.95
CA ASP A 285 4.09 11.25 -14.32
C ASP A 285 2.59 11.02 -14.58
N SER A 286 1.73 11.25 -13.59
CA SER A 286 0.28 11.13 -13.77
C SER A 286 -0.28 12.27 -14.60
N ALA A 287 -1.05 11.92 -15.63
CA ALA A 287 -1.72 12.89 -16.49
C ALA A 287 -2.98 13.50 -15.84
N GLU A 288 -3.62 12.78 -14.92
CA GLU A 288 -4.87 13.19 -14.27
C GLU A 288 -4.95 12.68 -12.84
N ILE A 289 -5.15 13.59 -11.90
CA ILE A 289 -5.26 13.31 -10.45
C ILE A 289 -6.64 13.66 -9.87
N VAL A 290 -7.64 13.92 -10.73
CA VAL A 290 -9.00 14.20 -10.25
C VAL A 290 -9.63 12.91 -9.78
N PRO A 291 -9.93 12.79 -8.46
CA PRO A 291 -10.54 11.59 -7.91
C PRO A 291 -12.01 11.46 -8.31
N ARG A 292 -12.51 10.23 -8.36
CA ARG A 292 -13.96 10.00 -8.35
C ARG A 292 -14.44 10.18 -6.92
N VAL A 293 -15.35 11.11 -6.71
CA VAL A 293 -15.93 11.42 -5.39
C VAL A 293 -17.36 10.90 -5.34
N GLY A 294 -17.72 10.29 -4.22
CA GLY A 294 -19.06 9.79 -3.96
C GLY A 294 -19.47 9.96 -2.52
N GLN A 295 -20.74 9.67 -2.25
CA GLN A 295 -21.27 9.61 -0.90
C GLN A 295 -22.35 8.55 -0.77
N VAL A 296 -22.47 7.97 0.42
CA VAL A 296 -23.49 6.99 0.75
C VAL A 296 -23.95 7.19 2.20
N ARG A 297 -25.24 6.99 2.46
CA ARG A 297 -25.78 7.02 3.82
C ARG A 297 -25.68 5.65 4.46
N VAL A 298 -25.14 5.62 5.66
CA VAL A 298 -25.12 4.42 6.51
C VAL A 298 -26.47 4.28 7.20
N THR A 299 -27.13 3.14 7.04
CA THR A 299 -28.48 2.92 7.55
C THR A 299 -28.56 1.96 8.73
N GLY A 300 -27.43 1.42 9.17
CA GLY A 300 -27.36 0.45 10.27
C GLY A 300 -25.93 0.10 10.63
N PRO A 301 -25.73 -0.84 11.57
CA PRO A 301 -24.40 -1.33 11.92
C PRO A 301 -23.79 -2.13 10.79
N GLY A 302 -22.46 -2.24 10.81
CA GLY A 302 -21.67 -2.93 9.80
C GLY A 302 -20.25 -2.38 9.71
N TRP A 303 -19.57 -2.66 8.63
CA TRP A 303 -18.18 -2.31 8.41
C TRP A 303 -18.00 -1.33 7.23
N LEU A 304 -17.17 -0.33 7.44
CA LEU A 304 -16.59 0.48 6.38
C LEU A 304 -15.14 0.04 6.21
N LEU A 305 -14.83 -0.59 5.09
CA LEU A 305 -13.52 -1.15 4.80
C LEU A 305 -12.86 -0.36 3.67
N ALA A 306 -11.61 0.09 3.89
CA ALA A 306 -10.74 0.61 2.85
C ALA A 306 -9.52 -0.32 2.72
N CYS A 307 -9.16 -0.74 1.50
CA CYS A 307 -8.07 -1.67 1.28
C CYS A 307 -7.35 -1.50 -0.06
N SER A 308 -6.10 -1.95 -0.11
CA SER A 308 -5.34 -2.15 -1.35
C SER A 308 -5.71 -3.48 -2.02
N ASP A 309 -5.09 -3.77 -3.16
CA ASP A 309 -5.26 -5.01 -3.91
C ASP A 309 -4.74 -6.24 -3.15
N GLY A 310 -3.85 -6.03 -2.19
CA GLY A 310 -3.36 -7.08 -1.28
C GLY A 310 -4.47 -7.82 -0.54
N LEU A 311 -5.63 -7.19 -0.31
CA LEU A 311 -6.81 -7.83 0.27
C LEU A 311 -7.82 -8.25 -0.79
N TRP A 312 -8.27 -7.34 -1.65
CA TRP A 312 -9.38 -7.62 -2.55
C TRP A 312 -9.03 -8.64 -3.66
N ASN A 313 -7.77 -8.88 -3.96
CA ASN A 313 -7.34 -9.99 -4.82
C ASN A 313 -7.77 -11.37 -4.32
N TYR A 314 -7.99 -11.50 -3.01
CA TYR A 314 -8.44 -12.73 -2.39
C TYR A 314 -9.93 -12.75 -2.09
N ALA A 315 -10.56 -11.57 -1.97
CA ALA A 315 -11.97 -11.40 -1.65
C ALA A 315 -12.49 -10.11 -2.33
N SER A 316 -12.73 -10.15 -3.64
CA SER A 316 -13.15 -8.99 -4.44
C SER A 316 -14.61 -8.61 -4.19
N GLU A 317 -15.49 -9.61 -4.04
CA GLU A 317 -16.92 -9.37 -3.85
C GLU A 317 -17.27 -9.07 -2.40
N PRO A 318 -18.20 -8.14 -2.12
CA PRO A 318 -18.62 -7.80 -0.78
C PRO A 318 -19.06 -8.99 0.09
N THR A 319 -19.69 -9.98 -0.52
CA THR A 319 -20.13 -11.22 0.18
C THR A 319 -18.94 -12.02 0.67
N ALA A 320 -17.87 -12.14 -0.13
CA ALA A 320 -16.67 -12.86 0.27
C ALA A 320 -15.93 -12.15 1.42
N LEU A 321 -15.91 -10.82 1.43
CA LEU A 321 -15.37 -10.04 2.54
C LEU A 321 -16.19 -10.24 3.82
N MET A 322 -17.52 -10.18 3.74
CA MET A 322 -18.39 -10.44 4.89
C MET A 322 -18.23 -11.87 5.47
N GLU A 323 -18.00 -12.86 4.60
CA GLU A 323 -17.70 -14.23 5.05
C GLU A 323 -16.38 -14.29 5.86
N GLN A 324 -15.35 -13.57 5.44
CA GLN A 324 -14.08 -13.50 6.17
C GLN A 324 -14.24 -12.78 7.52
N ILE A 325 -14.90 -11.63 7.54
CA ILE A 325 -15.19 -10.87 8.78
C ILE A 325 -16.00 -11.73 9.76
N THR A 326 -17.03 -12.41 9.27
CA THR A 326 -17.86 -13.29 10.10
C THR A 326 -17.06 -14.48 10.64
N ALA A 327 -16.18 -15.05 9.81
CA ALA A 327 -15.33 -16.18 10.20
C ALA A 327 -14.28 -15.79 11.25
N ALA A 328 -13.81 -14.54 11.25
CA ALA A 328 -12.92 -14.02 12.29
C ALA A 328 -13.60 -13.97 13.67
N GLY A 329 -14.93 -13.81 13.72
CA GLY A 329 -15.73 -13.91 14.95
C GLY A 329 -15.42 -12.83 15.99
N SER A 330 -14.90 -11.69 15.56
CA SER A 330 -14.53 -10.55 16.41
C SER A 330 -15.13 -9.26 15.85
N ASP A 331 -15.55 -8.38 16.76
CA ASP A 331 -15.90 -6.99 16.44
C ASP A 331 -14.68 -6.06 16.54
N ASP A 332 -13.51 -6.60 16.85
CA ASP A 332 -12.26 -5.85 16.88
C ASP A 332 -11.81 -5.58 15.43
N PRO A 333 -11.50 -4.31 15.08
CA PRO A 333 -11.08 -3.96 13.72
C PRO A 333 -9.63 -4.35 13.39
N LEU A 334 -8.90 -5.00 14.29
CA LEU A 334 -7.55 -5.56 14.09
C LEU A 334 -7.55 -7.09 14.00
#